data_255b964f13a9e4256a69e1c80ba6c308
#
_entry.id   255b964f13a9e4256a69e1c80ba6c308
#
_cell.length_a   1.000
_cell.length_b   1.000
_cell.length_c   1.000
_cell.angle_alpha   90.00
_cell.angle_beta   90.00
_cell.angle_gamma   90.00
#
_symmetry.space_group_name_H-M   'P 1'
#
loop_
_entity.id
_entity.type
_entity.pdbx_description
1 polymer ?
#
loop_
_entity_poly.entity_id
_entity_poly.type
_entity_poly.pdbx_seq_one_letter_code
_entity_poly.pdbx_strand_id
1 'polypeptide(L)'
;MSKFFKYITYILFTLCILTACKKEDEGKNPVSDSVRISAFALKADSTNIENLDKVFFTIDLEKGLIYNADSLPRGTNVTELKFTLKTENASEINITTADTTYNYLKNDNLPNNLFTPANIEVVSQSGSYKKNYQLKINVHNLNPDQLYWGGVQY
;
A
#
# COMPACT_ATOMS: atom_id res chain seq x y z
N MET A 1 63.67 -11.58 -37.20
CA MET A 1 62.77 -12.14 -36.18
C MET A 1 61.97 -11.10 -35.37
N SER A 2 62.24 -9.80 -35.44
CA SER A 2 61.56 -8.77 -34.59
C SER A 2 60.20 -8.30 -35.08
N LYS A 3 59.90 -8.33 -36.40
CA LYS A 3 58.63 -7.82 -36.91
C LYS A 3 57.45 -8.80 -36.75
N PHE A 4 57.72 -10.09 -36.76
CA PHE A 4 56.70 -11.13 -36.62
C PHE A 4 56.12 -11.18 -35.19
N PHE A 5 56.95 -10.92 -34.21
CA PHE A 5 56.53 -10.87 -32.80
C PHE A 5 55.60 -9.68 -32.49
N LYS A 6 55.78 -8.52 -33.17
CA LYS A 6 54.89 -7.34 -33.02
C LYS A 6 53.51 -7.61 -33.56
N TYR A 7 53.36 -8.30 -34.67
CA TYR A 7 52.06 -8.62 -35.24
C TYR A 7 51.29 -9.63 -34.42
N ILE A 8 51.94 -10.57 -33.79
CA ILE A 8 51.32 -11.56 -32.90
C ILE A 8 50.76 -10.88 -31.64
N THR A 9 51.47 -9.91 -31.06
CA THR A 9 50.99 -9.16 -29.91
C THR A 9 49.81 -8.26 -30.26
N TYR A 10 49.77 -7.67 -31.44
CA TYR A 10 48.62 -6.87 -31.88
C TYR A 10 47.38 -7.75 -32.13
N ILE A 11 47.53 -8.92 -32.74
CA ILE A 11 46.46 -9.87 -32.97
C ILE A 11 45.88 -10.41 -31.65
N LEU A 12 46.77 -10.72 -30.68
CA LEU A 12 46.34 -11.18 -29.33
C LEU A 12 45.61 -10.08 -28.56
N PHE A 13 46.02 -8.81 -28.72
CA PHE A 13 45.37 -7.68 -28.04
C PHE A 13 44.01 -7.30 -28.65
N THR A 14 43.82 -7.44 -29.97
CA THR A 14 42.54 -7.24 -30.62
C THR A 14 41.56 -8.38 -30.36
N LEU A 15 41.99 -9.59 -30.05
CA LEU A 15 41.11 -10.72 -29.75
C LEU A 15 40.51 -10.64 -28.33
N CYS A 16 41.19 -9.95 -27.40
CA CYS A 16 40.72 -9.77 -26.02
C CYS A 16 39.57 -8.74 -25.86
N ILE A 17 39.30 -7.92 -26.87
CA ILE A 17 38.27 -6.87 -26.77
C ILE A 17 36.86 -7.41 -27.14
N LEU A 18 36.75 -8.59 -27.72
CA LEU A 18 35.46 -9.15 -28.17
C LEU A 18 34.73 -10.03 -27.16
N THR A 19 35.25 -10.22 -25.95
CA THR A 19 34.59 -11.08 -24.94
C THR A 19 33.94 -10.31 -23.79
N ALA A 20 33.79 -8.99 -23.89
CA ALA A 20 33.14 -8.16 -22.87
C ALA A 20 31.68 -7.80 -23.20
N CYS A 21 31.01 -8.55 -24.09
CA CYS A 21 29.55 -8.51 -24.14
C CYS A 21 29.01 -9.48 -23.09
N LYS A 22 28.79 -9.00 -21.87
CA LYS A 22 27.84 -9.63 -20.98
C LYS A 22 26.52 -9.69 -21.72
N LYS A 23 26.04 -10.89 -22.04
CA LYS A 23 24.62 -11.11 -22.30
C LYS A 23 23.87 -10.58 -21.09
N GLU A 24 23.21 -9.45 -21.22
CA GLU A 24 22.12 -9.11 -20.34
C GLU A 24 21.11 -10.25 -20.48
N ASP A 25 20.75 -10.86 -19.40
CA ASP A 25 19.64 -11.81 -19.32
C ASP A 25 18.38 -11.08 -19.76
N GLU A 26 18.07 -11.12 -21.06
CA GLU A 26 16.78 -10.73 -21.59
C GLU A 26 15.77 -11.75 -21.06
N GLY A 27 15.04 -11.39 -20.02
CA GLY A 27 13.88 -12.19 -19.62
C GLY A 27 13.40 -12.13 -18.18
N LYS A 28 14.12 -11.52 -17.27
CA LYS A 28 13.55 -11.20 -15.96
C LYS A 28 13.24 -9.71 -15.90
N ASN A 29 11.96 -9.35 -16.08
CA ASN A 29 11.51 -8.05 -15.59
C ASN A 29 12.04 -7.89 -14.17
N PRO A 30 12.76 -6.80 -13.85
CA PRO A 30 13.24 -6.59 -12.49
C PRO A 30 12.04 -6.66 -11.56
N VAL A 31 12.03 -7.66 -10.67
CA VAL A 31 10.98 -7.78 -9.66
C VAL A 31 11.07 -6.52 -8.83
N SER A 32 10.04 -5.70 -8.88
CA SER A 32 10.01 -4.45 -8.12
C SER A 32 9.89 -4.76 -6.64
N ASP A 33 10.87 -4.34 -5.86
CA ASP A 33 10.85 -4.45 -4.40
C ASP A 33 10.06 -3.29 -3.75
N SER A 34 9.71 -2.28 -4.52
CA SER A 34 8.91 -1.16 -4.05
C SER A 34 7.44 -1.55 -3.96
N VAL A 35 6.86 -1.48 -2.77
CA VAL A 35 5.43 -1.71 -2.53
C VAL A 35 4.80 -0.50 -1.87
N ARG A 36 3.63 -0.11 -2.37
CA ARG A 36 2.84 0.96 -1.78
C ARG A 36 1.36 0.74 -2.00
N ILE A 37 0.56 1.27 -1.08
CA ILE A 37 -0.88 1.39 -1.28
C ILE A 37 -1.10 2.66 -2.12
N SER A 38 -1.73 2.51 -3.28
CA SER A 38 -2.00 3.60 -4.22
C SER A 38 -3.42 4.14 -4.10
N ALA A 39 -4.37 3.32 -3.61
CA ALA A 39 -5.74 3.75 -3.34
C ALA A 39 -6.37 2.95 -2.20
N PHE A 40 -7.25 3.62 -1.46
CA PHE A 40 -8.11 3.05 -0.43
C PHE A 40 -9.47 3.71 -0.49
N ALA A 41 -10.56 2.93 -0.40
CA ALA A 41 -11.92 3.42 -0.29
C ALA A 41 -12.79 2.41 0.47
N LEU A 42 -13.76 2.91 1.24
CA LEU A 42 -14.81 2.04 1.80
C LEU A 42 -15.76 1.59 0.69
N LYS A 43 -16.36 0.42 0.84
CA LYS A 43 -17.43 -0.05 -0.05
C LYS A 43 -18.76 0.59 0.36
N ALA A 44 -19.61 0.85 -0.62
CA ALA A 44 -20.97 1.34 -0.36
C ALA A 44 -21.74 0.40 0.57
N ASP A 45 -22.39 0.95 1.56
CA ASP A 45 -23.30 0.26 2.48
C ASP A 45 -24.39 1.21 2.95
N SER A 46 -25.50 1.25 2.22
CA SER A 46 -26.64 2.12 2.51
C SER A 46 -27.40 1.73 3.78
N THR A 47 -27.16 0.54 4.32
CA THR A 47 -27.74 0.11 5.60
C THR A 47 -27.00 0.70 6.80
N ASN A 48 -25.77 1.12 6.60
CA ASN A 48 -24.94 1.77 7.59
C ASN A 48 -25.08 3.30 7.49
N ILE A 49 -24.52 3.90 6.45
CA ILE A 49 -24.71 5.30 6.10
C ILE A 49 -24.71 5.49 4.58
N GLU A 50 -25.45 6.50 4.09
CA GLU A 50 -25.42 6.87 2.68
C GLU A 50 -24.03 7.38 2.28
N ASN A 51 -23.62 7.11 1.04
CA ASN A 51 -22.38 7.59 0.46
C ASN A 51 -21.09 7.19 1.19
N LEU A 52 -21.09 6.06 1.90
CA LEU A 52 -19.90 5.54 2.59
C LEU A 52 -18.72 5.37 1.62
N ASP A 53 -18.98 5.02 0.35
CA ASP A 53 -17.99 4.86 -0.73
C ASP A 53 -17.44 6.20 -1.25
N LYS A 54 -18.03 7.34 -0.88
CA LYS A 54 -17.56 8.68 -1.25
C LYS A 54 -16.65 9.31 -0.20
N VAL A 55 -16.47 8.66 0.93
CA VAL A 55 -15.58 9.16 1.98
C VAL A 55 -14.15 9.20 1.48
N PHE A 56 -13.51 10.35 1.61
CA PHE A 56 -12.13 10.55 1.19
C PHE A 56 -11.15 10.05 2.25
N PHE A 57 -10.15 9.28 1.81
CA PHE A 57 -9.05 8.80 2.64
C PHE A 57 -7.72 9.39 2.21
N THR A 58 -6.97 9.86 3.18
CA THR A 58 -5.57 10.26 3.01
C THR A 58 -4.67 9.05 3.23
N ILE A 59 -3.73 8.85 2.30
CA ILE A 59 -2.69 7.84 2.41
C ILE A 59 -1.35 8.55 2.63
N ASP A 60 -0.87 8.57 3.86
CA ASP A 60 0.45 9.08 4.21
C ASP A 60 1.49 7.97 4.04
N LEU A 61 2.19 8.01 2.92
CA LEU A 61 3.19 6.98 2.58
C LEU A 61 4.42 7.05 3.46
N GLU A 62 4.76 8.20 4.01
CA GLU A 62 5.91 8.39 4.88
C GLU A 62 5.66 7.80 6.26
N LYS A 63 4.51 8.14 6.85
CA LYS A 63 4.12 7.64 8.17
C LYS A 63 3.50 6.25 8.14
N GLY A 64 3.15 5.73 6.94
CA GLY A 64 2.40 4.48 6.82
C GLY A 64 1.02 4.59 7.47
N LEU A 65 0.28 5.68 7.22
CA LEU A 65 -1.02 5.93 7.83
C LEU A 65 -2.10 6.14 6.76
N ILE A 66 -3.25 5.47 6.93
CA ILE A 66 -4.44 5.65 6.11
C ILE A 66 -5.57 6.12 7.02
N TYR A 67 -6.18 7.25 6.70
CA TYR A 67 -7.24 7.81 7.55
C TYR A 67 -8.19 8.71 6.77
N ASN A 68 -9.41 8.86 7.26
CA ASN A 68 -10.35 9.86 6.81
C ASN A 68 -10.14 11.15 7.62
N ALA A 69 -9.80 12.26 6.94
CA ALA A 69 -9.61 13.56 7.59
C ALA A 69 -10.95 14.08 8.12
N ASP A 70 -12.00 13.97 7.30
CA ASP A 70 -13.36 14.28 7.71
C ASP A 70 -13.96 13.06 8.40
N SER A 71 -14.31 13.22 9.68
CA SER A 71 -14.87 12.13 10.47
C SER A 71 -16.20 11.65 9.91
N LEU A 72 -16.45 10.36 9.96
CA LEU A 72 -17.75 9.76 9.65
C LEU A 72 -18.82 10.30 10.64
N PRO A 73 -20.09 10.34 10.24
CA PRO A 73 -21.18 10.73 11.13
C PRO A 73 -21.21 9.88 12.41
N ARG A 74 -21.66 10.51 13.51
CA ARG A 74 -21.89 9.78 14.76
C ARG A 74 -22.87 8.65 14.54
N GLY A 75 -22.60 7.49 15.14
CA GLY A 75 -23.42 6.30 15.02
C GLY A 75 -23.11 5.41 13.82
N THR A 76 -22.15 5.82 12.97
CA THR A 76 -21.65 4.91 11.92
C THR A 76 -21.15 3.62 12.53
N ASN A 77 -21.66 2.48 12.06
CA ASN A 77 -21.17 1.16 12.47
C ASN A 77 -19.80 0.90 11.78
N VAL A 78 -18.74 0.86 12.56
CA VAL A 78 -17.38 0.61 12.07
C VAL A 78 -16.89 -0.81 12.32
N THR A 79 -17.76 -1.70 12.83
CA THR A 79 -17.36 -3.08 13.17
C THR A 79 -17.51 -4.06 12.02
N GLU A 80 -18.18 -3.66 10.92
CA GLU A 80 -18.44 -4.52 9.76
C GLU A 80 -18.12 -3.82 8.43
N LEU A 81 -17.18 -2.89 8.45
CA LEU A 81 -16.83 -2.14 7.24
C LEU A 81 -16.11 -3.03 6.22
N LYS A 82 -16.50 -2.87 4.97
CA LYS A 82 -15.79 -3.43 3.82
C LYS A 82 -15.06 -2.33 3.06
N PHE A 83 -13.90 -2.64 2.51
CA PHE A 83 -13.12 -1.66 1.76
C PHE A 83 -12.49 -2.25 0.50
N THR A 84 -12.04 -1.38 -0.37
CA THR A 84 -11.19 -1.71 -1.51
C THR A 84 -9.82 -1.09 -1.30
N LEU A 85 -8.79 -1.83 -1.71
CA LEU A 85 -7.40 -1.44 -1.60
C LEU A 85 -6.68 -1.76 -2.91
N LYS A 86 -5.90 -0.79 -3.40
CA LYS A 86 -5.02 -1.00 -4.57
C LYS A 86 -3.59 -0.83 -4.14
N THR A 87 -2.76 -1.76 -4.62
CA THR A 87 -1.31 -1.75 -4.39
C THR A 87 -0.57 -1.88 -5.70
N GLU A 88 0.69 -1.49 -5.69
CA GLU A 88 1.63 -1.75 -6.76
C GLU A 88 2.61 -2.83 -6.30
N ASN A 89 2.84 -3.84 -7.16
CA ASN A 89 3.86 -4.88 -6.98
C ASN A 89 3.77 -5.70 -5.68
N ALA A 90 2.56 -5.89 -5.13
CA ALA A 90 2.35 -6.71 -3.96
C ALA A 90 2.15 -8.19 -4.32
N SER A 91 2.81 -9.10 -3.61
CA SER A 91 2.53 -10.54 -3.62
C SER A 91 1.55 -10.95 -2.55
N GLU A 92 1.55 -10.22 -1.41
CA GLU A 92 0.66 -10.46 -0.29
C GLU A 92 0.22 -9.13 0.34
N ILE A 93 -1.00 -9.13 0.85
CA ILE A 93 -1.55 -8.04 1.65
C ILE A 93 -2.21 -8.66 2.87
N ASN A 94 -1.58 -8.54 4.02
CA ASN A 94 -2.09 -9.11 5.26
C ASN A 94 -2.79 -8.03 6.08
N ILE A 95 -4.08 -8.22 6.34
CA ILE A 95 -4.90 -7.33 7.16
C ILE A 95 -5.02 -7.94 8.55
N THR A 96 -4.70 -7.15 9.58
CA THR A 96 -4.90 -7.53 10.99
C THR A 96 -5.79 -6.49 11.66
N THR A 97 -6.96 -6.92 12.09
CA THR A 97 -7.90 -6.16 12.92
C THR A 97 -7.88 -6.67 14.37
N ALA A 98 -8.72 -6.13 15.24
CA ALA A 98 -8.86 -6.63 16.59
C ALA A 98 -9.29 -8.11 16.65
N ASP A 99 -10.08 -8.56 15.67
CA ASP A 99 -10.79 -9.84 15.72
C ASP A 99 -10.17 -10.89 14.77
N THR A 100 -9.45 -10.46 13.73
CA THR A 100 -9.01 -11.39 12.67
C THR A 100 -7.73 -10.94 11.98
N THR A 101 -7.04 -11.91 11.39
CA THR A 101 -5.94 -11.69 10.45
C THR A 101 -6.18 -12.52 9.20
N TYR A 102 -6.07 -11.90 8.03
CA TYR A 102 -6.29 -12.58 6.75
C TYR A 102 -5.49 -11.96 5.61
N ASN A 103 -5.32 -12.71 4.52
CA ASN A 103 -4.72 -12.20 3.30
C ASN A 103 -5.83 -11.61 2.40
N TYR A 104 -5.75 -10.31 2.15
CA TYR A 104 -6.72 -9.55 1.37
C TYR A 104 -6.80 -10.01 -0.09
N LEU A 105 -5.68 -10.39 -0.71
CA LEU A 105 -5.68 -10.85 -2.11
C LEU A 105 -6.44 -12.17 -2.30
N LYS A 106 -6.58 -12.94 -1.24
CA LYS A 106 -7.37 -14.20 -1.25
C LYS A 106 -8.83 -13.96 -0.88
N ASN A 107 -9.13 -12.88 -0.16
CA ASN A 107 -10.47 -12.61 0.35
C ASN A 107 -10.70 -11.11 0.56
N ASP A 108 -11.07 -10.40 -0.50
CA ASP A 108 -11.18 -8.94 -0.57
C ASP A 108 -12.55 -8.39 -0.13
N ASN A 109 -13.45 -9.24 0.35
CA ASN A 109 -14.82 -8.86 0.69
C ASN A 109 -15.22 -9.17 2.14
N LEU A 110 -14.25 -9.47 3.00
CA LEU A 110 -14.53 -9.70 4.42
C LEU A 110 -14.96 -8.39 5.10
N PRO A 111 -15.95 -8.46 6.01
CA PRO A 111 -16.23 -7.37 6.92
C PRO A 111 -15.07 -7.22 7.92
N ASN A 112 -14.78 -5.98 8.30
CA ASN A 112 -13.67 -5.65 9.18
C ASN A 112 -14.15 -4.83 10.36
N ASN A 113 -13.72 -5.23 11.57
CA ASN A 113 -13.87 -4.42 12.75
C ASN A 113 -12.76 -3.35 12.77
N LEU A 114 -13.13 -2.12 12.45
CA LEU A 114 -12.25 -0.96 12.38
C LEU A 114 -12.51 0.03 13.53
N PHE A 115 -13.12 -0.44 14.62
CA PHE A 115 -13.30 0.35 15.83
C PHE A 115 -11.93 0.74 16.44
N THR A 116 -10.97 -0.16 16.37
CA THR A 116 -9.56 0.13 16.65
C THR A 116 -8.78 0.16 15.34
N PRO A 117 -7.66 0.87 15.27
CA PRO A 117 -6.84 0.89 14.08
C PRO A 117 -6.40 -0.51 13.64
N ALA A 118 -6.58 -0.81 12.34
CA ALA A 118 -6.11 -2.06 11.76
C ALA A 118 -4.69 -1.90 11.18
N ASN A 119 -3.92 -2.99 11.17
CA ASN A 119 -2.62 -3.04 10.52
C ASN A 119 -2.73 -3.69 9.14
N ILE A 120 -2.10 -3.10 8.13
CA ILE A 120 -2.02 -3.60 6.77
C ILE A 120 -0.55 -3.80 6.42
N GLU A 121 -0.11 -5.05 6.35
CA GLU A 121 1.23 -5.40 5.87
C GLU A 121 1.17 -5.71 4.38
N VAL A 122 1.95 -4.99 3.58
CA VAL A 122 2.11 -5.23 2.14
C VAL A 122 3.49 -5.81 1.89
N VAL A 123 3.53 -6.96 1.19
CA VAL A 123 4.77 -7.69 0.88
C VAL A 123 5.05 -7.58 -0.62
N SER A 124 6.30 -7.29 -0.99
CA SER A 124 6.73 -7.19 -2.39
C SER A 124 6.67 -8.54 -3.12
N GLN A 125 6.71 -8.49 -4.46
CA GLN A 125 6.76 -9.70 -5.29
C GLN A 125 7.99 -10.57 -5.03
N SER A 126 9.10 -9.96 -4.66
CA SER A 126 10.32 -10.69 -4.25
C SER A 126 10.21 -11.31 -2.86
N GLY A 127 9.27 -10.86 -2.02
CA GLY A 127 9.18 -11.19 -0.60
C GLY A 127 10.22 -10.48 0.28
N SER A 128 11.16 -9.74 -0.32
CA SER A 128 12.30 -9.14 0.39
C SER A 128 11.95 -7.85 1.10
N TYR A 129 10.90 -7.16 0.65
CA TYR A 129 10.47 -5.89 1.20
C TYR A 129 9.05 -5.96 1.75
N LYS A 130 8.85 -5.37 2.92
CA LYS A 130 7.55 -5.27 3.60
C LYS A 130 7.30 -3.84 4.01
N LYS A 131 6.07 -3.38 3.85
CA LYS A 131 5.63 -2.08 4.33
C LYS A 131 4.35 -2.21 5.13
N ASN A 132 4.34 -1.59 6.31
CA ASN A 132 3.20 -1.57 7.22
C ASN A 132 2.47 -0.23 7.12
N TYR A 133 1.15 -0.31 7.13
CA TYR A 133 0.26 0.83 7.24
C TYR A 133 -0.71 0.62 8.38
N GLN A 134 -1.03 1.69 9.09
CA GLN A 134 -2.09 1.72 10.07
C GLN A 134 -3.34 2.37 9.44
N LEU A 135 -4.43 1.63 9.38
CA LEU A 135 -5.72 2.12 8.96
C LEU A 135 -6.51 2.61 10.16
N LYS A 136 -6.88 3.89 10.18
CA LYS A 136 -7.64 4.52 11.23
C LYS A 136 -8.92 5.13 10.67
N ILE A 137 -10.07 4.78 11.23
CA ILE A 137 -11.36 5.38 10.91
C ILE A 137 -11.71 6.40 11.99
N ASN A 138 -11.90 7.66 11.58
CA ASN A 138 -12.37 8.71 12.47
C ASN A 138 -13.90 8.82 12.38
N VAL A 139 -14.56 8.84 13.52
CA VAL A 139 -16.01 9.00 13.67
C VAL A 139 -16.29 10.17 14.61
N HIS A 140 -17.28 10.98 14.32
CA HIS A 140 -17.68 12.07 15.21
C HIS A 140 -18.16 11.57 16.56
N ASN A 141 -17.61 12.12 17.62
CA ASN A 141 -18.03 11.82 18.99
C ASN A 141 -19.16 12.73 19.46
N LEU A 142 -19.27 13.93 18.89
CA LEU A 142 -20.27 14.91 19.28
C LEU A 142 -21.56 14.72 18.47
N ASN A 143 -22.69 14.89 19.14
CA ASN A 143 -23.97 15.00 18.47
C ASN A 143 -24.06 16.43 17.86
N PRO A 144 -24.20 16.58 16.54
CA PRO A 144 -24.34 17.90 15.90
C PRO A 144 -25.56 18.67 16.41
N ASP A 145 -26.62 17.98 16.86
CA ASP A 145 -27.83 18.57 17.41
C ASP A 145 -27.63 19.07 18.86
N GLN A 146 -26.49 18.81 19.49
CA GLN A 146 -26.13 19.27 20.83
C GLN A 146 -25.00 20.29 20.81
N LEU A 147 -24.97 21.19 19.84
CA LEU A 147 -24.11 22.36 19.88
C LEU A 147 -24.57 23.30 21.00
N TYR A 148 -23.96 23.15 22.18
CA TYR A 148 -24.01 24.16 23.21
C TYR A 148 -23.21 25.38 22.72
N TRP A 149 -23.91 26.37 22.17
CA TRP A 149 -23.37 27.70 22.10
C TRP A 149 -23.25 28.17 23.55
N GLY A 150 -22.04 28.20 24.09
CA GLY A 150 -21.79 28.65 25.45
C GLY A 150 -22.54 29.96 25.68
N GLY A 151 -23.53 29.94 26.56
CA GLY A 151 -24.38 31.08 26.83
C GLY A 151 -23.51 32.24 27.28
N VAL A 152 -23.47 33.29 26.48
CA VAL A 152 -23.04 34.60 26.94
C VAL A 152 -24.11 35.02 27.92
N GLN A 153 -23.85 34.89 29.23
CA GLN A 153 -24.65 35.56 30.25
C GLN A 153 -24.28 37.03 30.15
N TYR A 154 -25.26 37.85 29.78
CA TYR A 154 -25.22 39.29 29.91
C TYR A 154 -25.59 39.69 31.35
#